data_7b6f18b00bb7341e5da6356771b00a69
#
_entry.id   7b6f18b00bb7341e5da6356771b00a69
#
_cell.length_a   1.000
_cell.length_b   1.000
_cell.length_c   1.000
_cell.angle_alpha   90.00
_cell.angle_beta   90.00
_cell.angle_gamma   90.00
#
_symmetry.space_group_name_H-M   'P 1'
#
loop_
_entity.id
_entity.type
_entity.pdbx_description
1 polymer ?
#
loop_
_entity_poly.entity_id
_entity_poly.type
_entity_poly.pdbx_seq_one_letter_code
_entity_poly.pdbx_strand_id
1 'polypeptide(L)'
;MRTTQFYRADPSTPAALAMLHYNDATGAAAHAALVHHGESHLGFGSGAHRVLVSVIDEHGRSLPAYRVNGRAFVVGEPGRRYAIRIDNHSPHRFEAVVSVDGLDVVDGREASLDKRGYILHPGGSTLIEGFRTSTTEVAAFRFGSVANSYAAQSTGSARNVGVIGVALFAEAGAPVDLFGEAVLREQANPLPRPLRRAAPGTIAY
;
A
#
# COMPACT_ATOMS: atom_id res chain seq x y z
N MET A 1 6.77 -21.21 1.56
CA MET A 1 5.49 -20.54 1.25
C MET A 1 4.48 -21.61 0.82
N ARG A 2 3.29 -21.66 1.42
CA ARG A 2 2.23 -22.56 0.93
C ARG A 2 1.43 -21.81 -0.13
N THR A 3 1.29 -22.39 -1.31
CA THR A 3 0.38 -21.88 -2.34
C THR A 3 -1.04 -22.16 -1.89
N THR A 4 -1.86 -21.12 -1.76
CA THR A 4 -3.26 -21.23 -1.36
C THR A 4 -4.11 -20.78 -2.52
N GLN A 5 -5.17 -21.53 -2.84
CA GLN A 5 -6.13 -21.15 -3.86
C GLN A 5 -6.92 -19.94 -3.39
N PHE A 6 -6.96 -18.90 -4.22
CA PHE A 6 -7.67 -17.65 -3.97
C PHE A 6 -8.22 -17.10 -5.28
N TYR A 7 -9.49 -16.77 -5.30
CA TYR A 7 -10.16 -16.12 -6.43
C TYR A 7 -10.63 -14.75 -5.99
N ARG A 8 -10.21 -13.70 -6.70
CA ARG A 8 -10.64 -12.34 -6.44
C ARG A 8 -12.11 -12.16 -6.79
N ALA A 9 -12.85 -11.41 -5.97
CA ALA A 9 -14.23 -11.00 -6.27
C ALA A 9 -14.28 -10.11 -7.52
N ASP A 10 -13.32 -9.18 -7.65
CA ASP A 10 -13.01 -8.43 -8.86
C ASP A 10 -11.52 -8.61 -9.17
N PRO A 11 -11.15 -9.08 -10.37
CA PRO A 11 -9.76 -9.36 -10.71
C PRO A 11 -8.90 -8.10 -10.85
N SER A 12 -9.49 -6.95 -11.18
CA SER A 12 -8.81 -5.71 -11.55
C SER A 12 -8.99 -4.58 -10.53
N THR A 13 -10.10 -4.59 -9.78
CA THR A 13 -10.45 -3.53 -8.85
C THR A 13 -10.24 -4.00 -7.41
N PRO A 14 -9.27 -3.44 -6.67
CA PRO A 14 -9.11 -3.78 -5.26
C PRO A 14 -10.28 -3.25 -4.43
N ALA A 15 -10.67 -4.00 -3.40
CA ALA A 15 -11.69 -3.57 -2.43
C ALA A 15 -11.22 -2.36 -1.61
N ALA A 16 -9.89 -2.23 -1.43
CA ALA A 16 -9.28 -1.06 -0.79
C ALA A 16 -7.85 -0.85 -1.29
N LEU A 17 -7.39 0.41 -1.32
CA LEU A 17 -6.04 0.80 -1.69
C LEU A 17 -5.48 1.77 -0.65
N ALA A 18 -4.31 1.44 -0.08
CA ALA A 18 -3.56 2.32 0.80
C ALA A 18 -2.27 2.79 0.15
N MET A 19 -1.91 4.03 0.43
CA MET A 19 -0.59 4.57 0.15
C MET A 19 -0.02 5.20 1.41
N LEU A 20 1.14 4.71 1.82
CA LEU A 20 1.96 5.32 2.86
C LEU A 20 3.20 5.91 2.20
N HIS A 21 3.51 7.13 2.55
CA HIS A 21 4.78 7.73 2.19
C HIS A 21 5.73 7.59 3.39
N TYR A 22 7.01 7.37 3.15
CA TYR A 22 7.98 7.47 4.23
C TYR A 22 8.85 8.71 4.07
N ASN A 23 9.24 9.29 5.19
CA ASN A 23 10.06 10.49 5.26
C ASN A 23 11.04 10.35 6.42
N ASP A 24 12.12 11.13 6.40
CA ASP A 24 13.02 11.25 7.54
C ASP A 24 12.50 12.30 8.54
N ALA A 25 13.18 12.40 9.67
CA ALA A 25 12.82 13.36 10.72
C ALA A 25 12.87 14.83 10.23
N THR A 26 13.76 15.15 9.28
CA THR A 26 13.89 16.51 8.71
C THR A 26 12.69 16.84 7.85
N GLY A 27 12.29 15.93 6.97
CA GLY A 27 11.08 16.10 6.16
C GLY A 27 9.81 16.11 7.01
N ALA A 28 9.75 15.30 8.08
CA ALA A 28 8.65 15.34 9.04
C ALA A 28 8.58 16.69 9.77
N ALA A 29 9.72 17.24 10.19
CA ALA A 29 9.79 18.55 10.83
C ALA A 29 9.36 19.69 9.88
N ALA A 30 9.70 19.60 8.59
CA ALA A 30 9.24 20.56 7.59
C ALA A 30 7.71 20.56 7.43
N HIS A 31 7.04 19.45 7.74
CA HIS A 31 5.59 19.32 7.75
C HIS A 31 4.95 19.65 9.11
N ALA A 32 5.72 19.92 10.15
CA ALA A 32 5.24 20.03 11.55
C ALA A 32 4.11 21.06 11.74
N ALA A 33 4.10 22.14 10.97
CA ALA A 33 3.02 23.14 11.00
C ALA A 33 1.69 22.65 10.40
N LEU A 34 1.67 21.52 9.67
CA LEU A 34 0.53 20.96 8.94
C LEU A 34 0.09 19.62 9.52
N VAL A 35 0.74 19.14 10.58
CA VAL A 35 0.61 17.77 11.09
C VAL A 35 -0.61 17.63 12.01
N HIS A 36 -1.46 16.70 11.66
CA HIS A 36 -2.32 16.01 12.63
C HIS A 36 -1.57 14.75 13.06
N HIS A 37 -1.17 14.67 14.32
CA HIS A 37 -0.62 13.44 14.88
C HIS A 37 -1.67 12.34 14.72
N GLY A 38 -1.38 11.37 13.86
CA GLY A 38 -2.27 10.30 13.48
C GLY A 38 -1.84 8.97 14.09
N GLU A 39 -2.71 8.01 13.93
CA GLU A 39 -2.47 6.63 14.31
C GLU A 39 -1.26 6.07 13.53
N SER A 40 -0.44 5.24 14.19
CA SER A 40 0.74 4.57 13.59
C SER A 40 0.39 3.49 12.58
N HIS A 41 -0.83 3.51 12.05
CA HIS A 41 -1.34 2.54 11.08
C HIS A 41 -2.37 3.18 10.14
N LEU A 42 -2.55 2.58 8.97
CA LEU A 42 -3.69 2.84 8.09
C LEU A 42 -4.73 1.75 8.31
N GLY A 43 -5.97 2.14 8.57
CA GLY A 43 -7.10 1.24 8.75
C GLY A 43 -8.04 1.27 7.56
N PHE A 44 -8.51 0.12 7.13
CA PHE A 44 -9.64 -0.04 6.21
C PHE A 44 -10.80 -0.67 6.95
N GLY A 45 -11.99 -0.14 6.76
CA GLY A 45 -13.18 -0.60 7.46
C GLY A 45 -13.24 -0.19 8.92
N SER A 46 -14.21 -0.72 9.64
CA SER A 46 -14.46 -0.40 11.05
C SER A 46 -14.88 -1.64 11.85
N GLY A 47 -14.70 -1.58 13.17
CA GLY A 47 -15.12 -2.66 14.05
C GLY A 47 -14.51 -4.02 13.68
N ALA A 48 -15.38 -5.02 13.51
CA ALA A 48 -15.02 -6.40 13.20
C ALA A 48 -14.64 -6.64 11.72
N HIS A 49 -14.73 -5.62 10.85
CA HIS A 49 -14.40 -5.71 9.42
C HIS A 49 -13.16 -4.87 9.08
N ARG A 50 -12.22 -4.79 10.00
CA ARG A 50 -11.05 -3.91 9.90
C ARG A 50 -9.81 -4.65 9.44
N VAL A 51 -9.08 -4.06 8.48
CA VAL A 51 -7.71 -4.45 8.13
C VAL A 51 -6.79 -3.28 8.44
N LEU A 52 -5.69 -3.54 9.14
CA LEU A 52 -4.72 -2.54 9.53
C LEU A 52 -3.39 -2.77 8.81
N VAL A 53 -2.80 -1.69 8.30
CA VAL A 53 -1.46 -1.71 7.71
C VAL A 53 -0.55 -0.81 8.56
N SER A 54 0.52 -1.38 9.08
CA SER A 54 1.51 -0.70 9.91
C SER A 54 2.90 -0.86 9.33
N VAL A 55 3.75 0.15 9.48
CA VAL A 55 5.19 0.01 9.26
C VAL A 55 5.84 -0.12 10.63
N ILE A 56 6.64 -1.16 10.83
CA ILE A 56 7.24 -1.49 12.12
C ILE A 56 8.77 -1.52 12.01
N ASP A 57 9.43 -1.26 13.12
CA ASP A 57 10.89 -1.36 13.26
C ASP A 57 11.36 -2.83 13.43
N GLU A 58 12.66 -3.02 13.51
CA GLU A 58 13.30 -4.31 13.77
C GLU A 58 12.94 -4.96 15.12
N HIS A 59 12.31 -4.20 16.03
CA HIS A 59 11.82 -4.68 17.34
C HIS A 59 10.30 -4.94 17.34
N GLY A 60 9.63 -4.81 16.18
CA GLY A 60 8.19 -5.01 16.03
C GLY A 60 7.32 -3.84 16.52
N ARG A 61 7.93 -2.67 16.85
CA ARG A 61 7.20 -1.48 17.27
C ARG A 61 6.74 -0.68 16.05
N SER A 62 5.51 -0.22 16.07
CA SER A 62 5.00 0.65 15.01
C SER A 62 5.76 1.97 14.99
N LEU A 63 6.16 2.38 13.80
CA LEU A 63 6.86 3.65 13.59
C LEU A 63 5.89 4.83 13.72
N PRO A 64 6.38 5.99 14.17
CA PRO A 64 5.57 7.20 14.19
C PRO A 64 5.02 7.53 12.82
N ALA A 65 3.75 7.91 12.75
CA ALA A 65 3.09 8.31 11.52
C ALA A 65 2.32 9.62 11.70
N TYR A 66 2.10 10.33 10.61
CA TYR A 66 1.36 11.57 10.56
C TYR A 66 0.62 11.73 9.23
N ARG A 67 -0.36 12.62 9.17
CA ARG A 67 -1.09 12.94 7.94
C ARG A 67 -0.88 14.41 7.54
N VAL A 68 -0.68 14.63 6.26
CA VAL A 68 -0.62 15.97 5.64
C VAL A 68 -1.45 15.95 4.38
N ASN A 69 -2.43 16.83 4.28
CA ASN A 69 -3.30 16.96 3.11
C ASN A 69 -3.89 15.60 2.65
N GLY A 70 -4.36 14.79 3.60
CA GLY A 70 -4.94 13.48 3.34
C GLY A 70 -3.94 12.35 3.06
N ARG A 71 -2.64 12.65 2.91
CA ARG A 71 -1.59 11.65 2.71
C ARG A 71 -1.03 11.19 4.05
N ALA A 72 -0.84 9.87 4.18
CA ALA A 72 -0.21 9.27 5.35
C ALA A 72 1.30 9.18 5.16
N PHE A 73 2.06 9.56 6.17
CA PHE A 73 3.50 9.50 6.20
C PHE A 73 3.97 8.71 7.42
N VAL A 74 5.02 7.93 7.23
CA VAL A 74 5.74 7.23 8.31
C VAL A 74 7.11 7.88 8.46
N VAL A 75 7.55 8.09 9.69
CA VAL A 75 8.88 8.64 9.99
C VAL A 75 9.86 7.49 10.17
N GLY A 76 10.83 7.41 9.27
CA GLY A 76 11.89 6.41 9.28
C GLY A 76 13.27 7.03 9.35
N GLU A 77 14.21 6.38 10.03
CA GLU A 77 15.61 6.78 10.06
C GLU A 77 16.36 6.20 8.85
N PRO A 78 17.13 6.99 8.09
CA PRO A 78 17.91 6.49 6.97
C PRO A 78 18.79 5.31 7.34
N GLY A 79 18.79 4.25 6.52
CA GLY A 79 19.55 3.03 6.73
C GLY A 79 18.93 2.01 7.68
N ARG A 80 17.95 2.39 8.50
CA ARG A 80 17.26 1.47 9.40
C ARG A 80 16.36 0.51 8.64
N ARG A 81 16.26 -0.71 9.15
CA ARG A 81 15.35 -1.72 8.63
C ARG A 81 13.92 -1.45 9.08
N TYR A 82 12.99 -1.83 8.23
CA TYR A 82 11.57 -1.83 8.59
C TYR A 82 10.88 -3.06 7.98
N ALA A 83 9.68 -3.32 8.45
CA ALA A 83 8.79 -4.31 7.89
C ALA A 83 7.38 -3.73 7.76
N ILE A 84 6.58 -4.32 6.88
CA ILE A 84 5.16 -3.99 6.72
C ILE A 84 4.37 -5.10 7.40
N ARG A 85 3.54 -4.72 8.37
CA ARG A 85 2.62 -5.63 9.06
C ARG A 85 1.20 -5.34 8.62
N ILE A 86 0.47 -6.38 8.24
CA ILE A 86 -0.93 -6.30 7.85
C ILE A 86 -1.72 -7.22 8.76
N ASP A 87 -2.59 -6.64 9.58
CA ASP A 87 -3.45 -7.35 10.53
C ASP A 87 -4.89 -7.38 9.99
N ASN A 88 -5.40 -8.58 9.70
CA ASN A 88 -6.75 -8.77 9.22
C ASN A 88 -7.69 -9.15 10.38
N HIS A 89 -8.38 -8.18 10.93
CA HIS A 89 -9.38 -8.38 11.99
C HIS A 89 -10.77 -8.77 11.47
N SER A 90 -10.93 -8.90 10.14
CA SER A 90 -12.21 -9.26 9.55
C SER A 90 -12.43 -10.78 9.49
N PRO A 91 -13.67 -11.25 9.33
CA PRO A 91 -13.97 -12.65 9.11
C PRO A 91 -13.71 -13.13 7.67
N HIS A 92 -13.21 -12.24 6.78
CA HIS A 92 -13.02 -12.54 5.37
C HIS A 92 -11.54 -12.69 5.02
N ARG A 93 -11.27 -13.47 3.96
CA ARG A 93 -9.94 -13.57 3.38
C ARG A 93 -9.71 -12.43 2.39
N PHE A 94 -8.48 -11.95 2.35
CA PHE A 94 -8.01 -10.98 1.34
C PHE A 94 -6.73 -11.44 0.69
N GLU A 95 -6.48 -10.98 -0.52
CA GLU A 95 -5.16 -10.98 -1.13
C GLU A 95 -4.59 -9.57 -1.07
N ALA A 96 -3.42 -9.40 -0.46
CA ALA A 96 -2.70 -8.13 -0.39
C ALA A 96 -1.60 -8.10 -1.44
N VAL A 97 -1.75 -7.27 -2.47
CA VAL A 97 -0.68 -6.92 -3.41
C VAL A 97 0.03 -5.71 -2.83
N VAL A 98 1.33 -5.89 -2.53
CA VAL A 98 2.12 -4.88 -1.83
C VAL A 98 3.27 -4.43 -2.69
N SER A 99 3.50 -3.12 -2.72
CA SER A 99 4.64 -2.52 -3.41
C SER A 99 5.42 -1.59 -2.49
N VAL A 100 6.72 -1.54 -2.71
CA VAL A 100 7.63 -0.59 -2.08
C VAL A 100 8.44 0.07 -3.19
N ASP A 101 8.48 1.40 -3.20
CA ASP A 101 9.18 2.20 -4.21
C ASP A 101 8.77 1.88 -5.66
N GLY A 102 7.51 1.42 -5.86
CA GLY A 102 6.98 1.02 -7.16
C GLY A 102 7.34 -0.40 -7.59
N LEU A 103 8.03 -1.17 -6.75
CA LEU A 103 8.36 -2.57 -6.98
C LEU A 103 7.47 -3.50 -6.16
N ASP A 104 7.01 -4.57 -6.77
CA ASP A 104 6.27 -5.63 -6.11
C ASP A 104 7.16 -6.40 -5.13
N VAL A 105 6.67 -6.62 -3.91
CA VAL A 105 7.49 -7.23 -2.84
C VAL A 105 7.68 -8.73 -3.01
N VAL A 106 6.89 -9.39 -3.87
CA VAL A 106 6.96 -10.84 -4.10
C VAL A 106 8.04 -11.19 -5.14
N ASP A 107 8.21 -10.38 -6.18
CA ASP A 107 9.14 -10.69 -7.27
C ASP A 107 10.19 -9.60 -7.54
N GLY A 108 10.14 -8.46 -6.83
CA GLY A 108 11.08 -7.34 -6.98
C GLY A 108 11.00 -6.60 -8.32
N ARG A 109 9.97 -6.85 -9.13
CA ARG A 109 9.74 -6.20 -10.43
C ARG A 109 8.71 -5.09 -10.31
N GLU A 110 8.50 -4.35 -11.40
CA GLU A 110 7.50 -3.29 -11.46
C GLU A 110 6.14 -3.77 -10.91
N ALA A 111 5.55 -2.97 -10.01
CA ALA A 111 4.31 -3.32 -9.35
C ALA A 111 3.11 -3.18 -10.31
N SER A 112 2.17 -4.13 -10.21
CA SER A 112 0.90 -4.11 -10.94
C SER A 112 -0.19 -4.74 -10.08
N LEU A 113 -1.42 -4.27 -10.22
CA LEU A 113 -2.59 -4.85 -9.55
C LEU A 113 -2.90 -6.28 -10.02
N ASP A 114 -2.43 -6.67 -11.21
CA ASP A 114 -2.62 -8.01 -11.77
C ASP A 114 -1.74 -9.08 -11.11
N LYS A 115 -0.72 -8.66 -10.35
CA LYS A 115 0.19 -9.57 -9.66
C LYS A 115 -0.51 -10.29 -8.51
N ARG A 116 0.06 -11.42 -8.11
CA ARG A 116 -0.35 -12.16 -6.94
C ARG A 116 0.31 -11.61 -5.69
N GLY A 117 -0.44 -11.63 -4.59
CA GLY A 117 -0.02 -11.08 -3.31
C GLY A 117 -0.02 -12.11 -2.17
N TYR A 118 -0.02 -11.60 -0.96
CA TYR A 118 -0.10 -12.38 0.26
C TYR A 118 -1.55 -12.62 0.64
N ILE A 119 -1.87 -13.87 1.01
CA ILE A 119 -3.21 -14.22 1.50
C ILE A 119 -3.31 -13.89 2.97
N LEU A 120 -4.21 -12.99 3.30
CA LEU A 120 -4.56 -12.58 4.65
C LEU A 120 -5.72 -13.43 5.15
N HIS A 121 -5.44 -14.32 6.10
CA HIS A 121 -6.48 -15.14 6.73
C HIS A 121 -7.29 -14.32 7.75
N PRO A 122 -8.57 -14.68 7.99
CA PRO A 122 -9.38 -14.07 9.04
C PRO A 122 -8.68 -14.10 10.40
N GLY A 123 -8.66 -12.98 11.11
CA GLY A 123 -7.98 -12.84 12.40
C GLY A 123 -6.47 -13.00 12.37
N GLY A 124 -5.86 -13.09 11.18
CA GLY A 124 -4.43 -13.32 11.00
C GLY A 124 -3.62 -12.06 10.83
N SER A 125 -2.30 -12.19 11.03
CA SER A 125 -1.30 -11.16 10.78
C SER A 125 -0.29 -11.65 9.76
N THR A 126 0.12 -10.78 8.84
CA THR A 126 1.17 -11.04 7.83
C THR A 126 2.28 -10.03 7.98
N LEU A 127 3.51 -10.53 8.08
CA LEU A 127 4.73 -9.71 8.16
C LEU A 127 5.50 -9.82 6.85
N ILE A 128 5.86 -8.67 6.27
CA ILE A 128 6.61 -8.55 5.02
C ILE A 128 7.88 -7.75 5.34
N GLU A 129 9.03 -8.43 5.36
CA GLU A 129 10.29 -7.87 5.84
C GLU A 129 11.20 -7.36 4.73
N GLY A 130 10.85 -7.59 3.45
CA GLY A 130 11.65 -7.19 2.31
C GLY A 130 11.15 -7.74 0.99
N PHE A 131 11.90 -7.45 -0.06
CA PHE A 131 11.70 -8.04 -1.38
C PHE A 131 12.14 -9.51 -1.37
N ARG A 132 11.32 -10.37 -1.89
CA ARG A 132 11.64 -11.78 -2.00
C ARG A 132 12.64 -12.00 -3.14
N THR A 133 13.84 -12.50 -2.83
CA THR A 133 14.89 -12.80 -3.80
C THR A 133 14.91 -14.27 -4.18
N SER A 134 14.42 -15.16 -3.29
CA SER A 134 14.24 -16.58 -3.53
C SER A 134 13.09 -17.13 -2.67
N THR A 135 12.88 -18.44 -2.66
CA THR A 135 11.90 -19.08 -1.77
C THR A 135 12.25 -18.97 -0.29
N THR A 136 13.52 -18.75 0.04
CA THR A 136 14.07 -18.72 1.41
C THR A 136 14.75 -17.40 1.78
N GLU A 137 15.04 -16.53 0.81
CA GLU A 137 15.79 -15.30 1.03
C GLU A 137 14.94 -14.06 0.77
N VAL A 138 15.21 -13.01 1.54
CA VAL A 138 14.54 -11.73 1.47
C VAL A 138 15.58 -10.60 1.53
N ALA A 139 15.53 -9.68 0.56
CA ALA A 139 16.29 -8.43 0.63
C ALA A 139 15.52 -7.45 1.53
N ALA A 140 15.97 -7.28 2.78
CA ALA A 140 15.29 -6.49 3.80
C ALA A 140 15.03 -5.05 3.35
N PHE A 141 13.86 -4.52 3.65
CA PHE A 141 13.56 -3.10 3.45
C PHE A 141 14.43 -2.24 4.34
N ARG A 142 14.90 -1.12 3.76
CA ARG A 142 15.63 -0.08 4.49
C ARG A 142 15.15 1.28 4.02
N PHE A 143 15.02 2.20 4.98
CA PHE A 143 14.80 3.59 4.61
C PHE A 143 16.02 4.13 3.88
N GLY A 144 15.83 4.61 2.66
CA GLY A 144 16.89 5.14 1.82
C GLY A 144 16.56 6.54 1.32
N SER A 145 17.60 7.26 0.88
CA SER A 145 17.39 8.46 0.06
C SER A 145 16.90 8.04 -1.33
N VAL A 146 16.24 8.95 -2.04
CA VAL A 146 15.76 8.72 -3.41
C VAL A 146 16.86 8.17 -4.32
N ALA A 147 18.10 8.71 -4.20
CA ALA A 147 19.24 8.29 -5.01
C ALA A 147 19.77 6.88 -4.67
N ASN A 148 19.58 6.43 -3.44
CA ASN A 148 20.11 5.15 -2.92
C ASN A 148 19.03 4.08 -2.75
N SER A 149 17.82 4.30 -3.28
CA SER A 149 16.76 3.30 -3.19
C SER A 149 17.05 2.09 -4.10
N TYR A 150 16.57 0.91 -3.67
CA TYR A 150 16.67 -0.30 -4.48
C TYR A 150 15.99 -0.13 -5.84
N ALA A 151 14.87 0.59 -5.90
CA ALA A 151 14.15 0.89 -7.13
C ALA A 151 14.97 1.78 -8.08
N ALA A 152 15.61 2.85 -7.58
CA ALA A 152 16.46 3.70 -8.41
C ALA A 152 17.66 2.93 -8.98
N GLN A 153 18.23 2.02 -8.20
CA GLN A 153 19.38 1.20 -8.64
C GLN A 153 18.98 0.07 -9.60
N SER A 154 17.81 -0.54 -9.42
CA SER A 154 17.38 -1.71 -10.21
C SER A 154 16.63 -1.35 -11.49
N THR A 155 15.84 -0.25 -11.48
CA THR A 155 15.00 0.14 -12.61
C THR A 155 15.38 1.49 -13.25
N GLY A 156 16.29 2.24 -12.61
CA GLY A 156 16.65 3.60 -13.03
C GLY A 156 15.52 4.62 -12.86
N SER A 157 14.41 4.26 -12.21
CA SER A 157 13.27 5.13 -11.97
C SER A 157 13.13 5.48 -10.49
N ALA A 158 13.14 6.77 -10.20
CA ALA A 158 12.94 7.32 -8.85
C ALA A 158 11.52 7.84 -8.58
N ARG A 159 10.58 7.64 -9.52
CA ARG A 159 9.25 8.28 -9.45
C ARG A 159 8.42 7.86 -8.24
N ASN A 160 8.56 6.63 -7.79
CA ASN A 160 7.76 6.04 -6.71
C ASN A 160 8.57 5.80 -5.45
N VAL A 161 9.79 6.32 -5.36
CA VAL A 161 10.63 6.16 -4.17
C VAL A 161 10.00 6.89 -2.98
N GLY A 162 10.00 6.24 -1.84
CA GLY A 162 9.36 6.75 -0.63
C GLY A 162 7.88 6.40 -0.53
N VAL A 163 7.37 5.48 -1.38
CA VAL A 163 5.94 5.10 -1.37
C VAL A 163 5.80 3.60 -1.12
N ILE A 164 4.97 3.27 -0.14
CA ILE A 164 4.49 1.91 0.13
C ILE A 164 3.02 1.85 -0.32
N GLY A 165 2.72 0.96 -1.25
CA GLY A 165 1.37 0.69 -1.73
C GLY A 165 0.84 -0.65 -1.22
N VAL A 166 -0.42 -0.69 -0.79
CA VAL A 166 -1.11 -1.93 -0.40
C VAL A 166 -2.48 -1.95 -1.05
N ALA A 167 -2.70 -2.88 -1.97
CA ALA A 167 -4.01 -3.13 -2.58
C ALA A 167 -4.61 -4.41 -1.99
N LEU A 168 -5.81 -4.32 -1.45
CA LEU A 168 -6.54 -5.43 -0.85
C LEU A 168 -7.63 -5.92 -1.82
N PHE A 169 -7.55 -7.16 -2.25
CA PHE A 169 -8.57 -7.81 -3.04
C PHE A 169 -9.40 -8.75 -2.16
N ALA A 170 -10.71 -8.59 -2.18
CA ALA A 170 -11.61 -9.50 -1.49
C ALA A 170 -11.70 -10.85 -2.21
N GLU A 171 -11.92 -11.92 -1.45
CA GLU A 171 -12.18 -13.25 -2.02
C GLU A 171 -13.59 -13.30 -2.67
N ALA A 172 -13.73 -14.05 -3.75
CA ALA A 172 -15.02 -14.28 -4.40
C ALA A 172 -16.05 -14.83 -3.39
N GLY A 173 -17.24 -14.23 -3.40
CA GLY A 173 -18.30 -14.53 -2.43
C GLY A 173 -18.27 -13.68 -1.16
N ALA A 174 -17.25 -12.83 -0.97
CA ALA A 174 -17.27 -11.84 0.10
C ALA A 174 -18.31 -10.73 -0.20
N PRO A 175 -18.88 -10.07 0.83
CA PRO A 175 -19.80 -8.95 0.63
C PRO A 175 -19.17 -7.83 -0.21
N VAL A 176 -19.96 -7.20 -1.08
CA VAL A 176 -19.49 -6.17 -2.02
C VAL A 176 -19.03 -4.89 -1.29
N ASP A 177 -19.59 -4.62 -0.11
CA ASP A 177 -19.33 -3.41 0.68
C ASP A 177 -18.58 -3.73 1.99
N LEU A 178 -17.43 -4.38 1.87
CA LEU A 178 -16.64 -4.81 3.02
C LEU A 178 -16.07 -3.66 3.86
N PHE A 179 -15.72 -2.56 3.21
CA PHE A 179 -15.07 -1.42 3.86
C PHE A 179 -15.97 -0.17 3.95
N GLY A 180 -17.20 -0.25 3.41
CA GLY A 180 -18.22 0.79 3.49
C GLY A 180 -17.93 2.03 2.64
N GLU A 181 -18.90 2.95 2.62
CA GLU A 181 -18.81 4.21 1.89
C GLU A 181 -17.61 5.10 2.28
N ALA A 182 -17.03 4.92 3.46
CA ALA A 182 -15.89 5.72 3.92
C ALA A 182 -14.68 5.57 3.01
N VAL A 183 -14.40 4.35 2.55
CA VAL A 183 -13.27 4.09 1.61
C VAL A 183 -13.57 4.68 0.23
N LEU A 184 -14.81 4.59 -0.23
CA LEU A 184 -15.23 5.20 -1.49
C LEU A 184 -15.10 6.73 -1.46
N ARG A 185 -15.38 7.35 -0.31
CA ARG A 185 -15.21 8.80 -0.12
C ARG A 185 -13.75 9.23 -0.05
N GLU A 186 -12.85 8.44 0.58
CA GLU A 186 -11.41 8.72 0.59
C GLU A 186 -10.78 8.59 -0.80
N GLN A 187 -11.33 7.72 -1.65
CA GLN A 187 -10.87 7.52 -3.04
C GLN A 187 -11.56 8.48 -4.03
N ALA A 188 -12.60 9.20 -3.61
CA ALA A 188 -13.30 10.15 -4.45
C ALA A 188 -12.33 11.28 -4.87
N ASN A 189 -12.15 11.44 -6.18
CA ASN A 189 -11.40 12.56 -6.73
C ASN A 189 -12.30 13.80 -6.78
N PRO A 190 -12.09 14.84 -5.95
CA PRO A 190 -12.93 16.03 -5.93
C PRO A 190 -12.88 16.85 -7.22
N LEU A 191 -11.89 16.57 -8.09
CA LEU A 191 -11.71 17.23 -9.39
C LEU A 191 -11.52 16.15 -10.48
N PRO A 192 -12.57 15.41 -10.86
CA PRO A 192 -12.49 14.46 -11.94
C PRO A 192 -12.08 15.19 -13.24
N ARG A 193 -11.13 14.62 -14.00
CA ARG A 193 -10.82 15.15 -15.33
C ARG A 193 -12.11 15.21 -16.15
N PRO A 194 -12.43 16.36 -16.80
CA PRO A 194 -13.58 16.44 -17.67
C PRO A 194 -13.47 15.33 -18.72
N LEU A 195 -14.54 14.55 -18.88
CA LEU A 195 -14.64 13.59 -19.97
C LEU A 195 -14.34 14.33 -21.28
N ARG A 196 -13.31 13.89 -22.01
CA ARG A 196 -13.07 14.41 -23.36
C ARG A 196 -14.35 14.17 -24.15
N ARG A 197 -15.10 15.24 -24.45
CA ARG A 197 -16.16 15.18 -25.44
C ARG A 197 -15.50 14.69 -26.73
N ALA A 198 -16.04 13.60 -27.28
CA ALA A 198 -15.69 13.20 -28.64
C ALA A 198 -15.91 14.42 -29.54
N ALA A 199 -14.89 14.77 -30.34
CA ALA A 199 -15.04 15.84 -31.33
C ALA A 199 -16.23 15.47 -32.23
N PRO A 200 -17.12 16.43 -32.54
CA PRO A 200 -18.20 16.18 -33.51
C PRO A 200 -17.54 15.78 -34.82
N GLY A 201 -17.95 14.60 -35.34
CA GLY A 201 -17.46 14.10 -36.61
C GLY A 201 -17.71 15.13 -37.71
N THR A 202 -16.66 15.49 -38.45
CA THR A 202 -16.75 16.28 -39.66
C THR A 202 -17.52 15.46 -40.68
N ILE A 203 -18.74 15.89 -41.00
CA ILE A 203 -19.48 15.36 -42.12
C ILE A 203 -18.83 15.95 -43.38
N ALA A 204 -18.15 15.10 -44.16
CA ALA A 204 -17.71 15.45 -45.49
C ALA A 204 -18.89 15.34 -46.46
N TYR A 205 -19.14 16.40 -47.24
CA TYR A 205 -20.06 16.37 -48.41
C TYR A 205 -19.30 15.79 -49.62
#